data_0748888b687f1bf815be1bf2246dc4ec
#
_entry.id   0748888b687f1bf815be1bf2246dc4ec
#
_cell.length_a   1.000
_cell.length_b   1.000
_cell.length_c   1.000
_cell.angle_alpha   90.00
_cell.angle_beta   90.00
_cell.angle_gamma   90.00
#
_symmetry.space_group_name_H-M   'P 1'
#
loop_
_entity.id
_entity.type
_entity.pdbx_description
1 polymer ?
#
loop_
_entity_poly.entity_id
_entity_poly.type
_entity_poly.pdbx_seq_one_letter_code
_entity_poly.pdbx_strand_id
1 'polypeptide(L)'
;KDVDVITDYSGNLELRFVDYSMDENPKYTEEECKARDATYAAPLKVSVRLRNKETEEIKEQEIFMGDFPIMTPSGTFVINGAERVIVSQIVRSPGVYYDKKTDKAYNSTYGTTVIPYHGAWLEYETDLNDIFNCRIDKNRKLPVTWFIKAMGAYKADNPNTWLSCIPDMTTGVVTNEQIKEVFDNDARIVATLDKDTCNSREEALVEIYRKLRPGDPPTVESSETLLEGLFYDRRRYDISNVGRYKFNKKLGLRGRIAGFALAAPVADPMTGEIIAEAGEVLTRERAEEIAEAGVNDVYLDVDGKSIRVFGNGMVDMKHYVDFDPAELGVKELVRGVILRQLMEQYEGDALKEAIEENLDLLIPKHIIADDMFASINYLCCLAHGIGEPDDIDHLGNRRVRSVGELLQNQFR
;
A
#
# COMPACT_ATOMS: atom_id res chain seq x y z
N LYS A 1 -11.24 17.66 3.87
CA LYS A 1 -11.58 16.56 2.95
C LYS A 1 -10.95 15.22 3.40
N ASP A 2 -9.81 15.25 4.07
CA ASP A 2 -9.11 14.03 4.55
C ASP A 2 -9.72 13.45 5.83
N VAL A 3 -10.55 14.22 6.53
CA VAL A 3 -11.29 13.76 7.69
C VAL A 3 -12.71 13.43 7.24
N ASP A 4 -13.01 12.15 7.22
CA ASP A 4 -14.33 11.63 6.92
C ASP A 4 -15.30 11.87 8.08
N VAL A 5 -16.54 11.42 7.93
CA VAL A 5 -17.54 11.53 9.00
C VAL A 5 -17.03 10.84 10.25
N ILE A 6 -17.05 11.56 11.38
CA ILE A 6 -16.73 11.00 12.68
C ILE A 6 -18.04 10.52 13.31
N THR A 7 -18.14 9.22 13.58
CA THR A 7 -19.27 8.61 14.25
C THR A 7 -18.92 8.27 15.70
N ASP A 8 -19.90 8.33 16.59
CA ASP A 8 -19.77 7.83 17.96
C ASP A 8 -19.76 6.29 18.00
N TYR A 9 -19.50 5.70 19.17
CA TYR A 9 -19.44 4.25 19.33
C TYR A 9 -20.78 3.55 19.00
N SER A 10 -21.91 4.23 19.26
CA SER A 10 -23.24 3.69 18.95
C SER A 10 -23.64 3.86 17.47
N GLY A 11 -22.90 4.68 16.72
CA GLY A 11 -23.20 5.00 15.31
C GLY A 11 -24.37 5.98 15.13
N ASN A 12 -24.92 6.53 16.24
CA ASN A 12 -26.09 7.38 16.22
C ASN A 12 -25.78 8.86 15.99
N LEU A 13 -24.58 9.30 16.37
CA LEU A 13 -24.12 10.68 16.18
C LEU A 13 -23.09 10.72 15.05
N GLU A 14 -23.31 11.61 14.10
CA GLU A 14 -22.39 11.88 13.00
C GLU A 14 -21.91 13.32 13.05
N LEU A 15 -20.62 13.53 13.17
CA LEU A 15 -19.97 14.82 13.04
C LEU A 15 -19.31 14.96 11.68
N ARG A 16 -19.66 16.01 10.94
CA ARG A 16 -19.06 16.36 9.64
C ARG A 16 -18.46 17.74 9.68
N PHE A 17 -17.27 17.86 9.11
CA PHE A 17 -16.69 19.15 8.77
C PHE A 17 -17.23 19.60 7.41
N VAL A 18 -17.97 20.71 7.42
CA VAL A 18 -18.69 21.19 6.22
C VAL A 18 -17.82 22.16 5.45
N ASP A 19 -17.30 23.18 6.13
CA ASP A 19 -16.51 24.25 5.53
C ASP A 19 -15.53 24.83 6.54
N TYR A 20 -14.62 25.66 6.09
CA TYR A 20 -13.71 26.42 6.95
C TYR A 20 -13.65 27.87 6.50
N SER A 21 -13.43 28.76 7.45
CA SER A 21 -13.17 30.18 7.21
C SER A 21 -11.88 30.59 7.91
N MET A 22 -11.13 31.43 7.28
CA MET A 22 -9.93 32.06 7.84
C MET A 22 -9.98 33.54 7.50
N ASP A 23 -9.87 34.41 8.50
CA ASP A 23 -9.88 35.85 8.26
C ASP A 23 -8.70 36.25 7.38
N GLU A 24 -8.99 36.95 6.28
CA GLU A 24 -7.96 37.47 5.39
C GLU A 24 -7.12 38.59 6.03
N ASN A 25 -7.68 39.25 7.07
CA ASN A 25 -7.02 40.30 7.80
C ASN A 25 -6.51 39.83 9.16
N PRO A 26 -5.22 39.55 9.30
CA PRO A 26 -4.63 39.19 10.58
C PRO A 26 -4.71 40.36 11.56
N LYS A 27 -4.75 40.02 12.87
CA LYS A 27 -4.90 41.00 13.96
C LYS A 27 -3.81 42.10 13.96
N TYR A 28 -2.59 41.74 13.55
CA TYR A 28 -1.42 42.63 13.47
C TYR A 28 -0.79 42.47 12.10
N THR A 29 -0.17 43.57 11.62
CA THR A 29 0.66 43.54 10.42
C THR A 29 1.97 42.77 10.67
N GLU A 30 2.67 42.40 9.62
CA GLU A 30 3.96 41.71 9.73
C GLU A 30 4.98 42.51 10.56
N GLU A 31 5.07 43.83 10.36
CA GLU A 31 5.96 44.71 11.08
C GLU A 31 5.57 44.84 12.56
N GLU A 32 4.29 44.97 12.84
CA GLU A 32 3.79 45.00 14.22
C GLU A 32 4.05 43.67 14.96
N CYS A 33 3.94 42.53 14.29
CA CYS A 33 4.28 41.25 14.87
C CYS A 33 5.76 41.17 15.25
N LYS A 34 6.65 41.65 14.38
CA LYS A 34 8.10 41.71 14.67
C LYS A 34 8.41 42.66 15.84
N ALA A 35 7.71 43.77 15.92
CA ALA A 35 7.94 44.77 16.99
C ALA A 35 7.36 44.35 18.36
N ARG A 36 6.35 43.47 18.36
CA ARG A 36 5.62 43.06 19.57
C ARG A 36 5.92 41.62 20.01
N ASP A 37 6.89 40.97 19.40
CA ASP A 37 7.18 39.54 19.62
C ASP A 37 5.92 38.64 19.46
N ALA A 38 5.05 39.00 18.49
CA ALA A 38 3.81 38.29 18.21
C ALA A 38 3.96 37.36 17.00
N THR A 39 2.98 36.47 16.84
CA THR A 39 2.90 35.58 15.67
C THR A 39 1.95 36.17 14.63
N TYR A 40 2.39 36.21 13.37
CA TYR A 40 1.57 36.60 12.23
C TYR A 40 0.63 35.47 11.88
N ALA A 41 -0.62 35.52 12.38
CA ALA A 41 -1.60 34.46 12.31
C ALA A 41 -3.02 35.01 12.11
N ALA A 42 -3.89 34.17 11.58
CA ALA A 42 -5.31 34.45 11.50
C ALA A 42 -6.11 33.33 12.19
N PRO A 43 -7.29 33.66 12.77
CA PRO A 43 -8.15 32.68 13.39
C PRO A 43 -8.74 31.73 12.34
N LEU A 44 -8.52 30.43 12.53
CA LEU A 44 -9.14 29.38 11.74
C LEU A 44 -10.46 28.97 12.44
N LYS A 45 -11.56 29.10 11.71
CA LYS A 45 -12.88 28.66 12.13
C LYS A 45 -13.37 27.57 11.21
N VAL A 46 -14.08 26.62 11.75
CA VAL A 46 -14.59 25.46 11.01
C VAL A 46 -16.08 25.30 11.26
N SER A 47 -16.85 25.21 10.19
CA SER A 47 -18.28 24.90 10.24
C SER A 47 -18.45 23.40 10.39
N VAL A 48 -19.04 22.98 11.51
CA VAL A 48 -19.31 21.59 11.80
C VAL A 48 -20.81 21.34 11.80
N ARG A 49 -21.18 20.16 11.31
CA ARG A 49 -22.56 19.65 11.34
C ARG A 49 -22.60 18.38 12.17
N LEU A 50 -23.38 18.43 13.24
CA LEU A 50 -23.71 17.28 14.07
C LEU A 50 -25.10 16.79 13.70
N ARG A 51 -25.22 15.53 13.28
CA ARG A 51 -26.46 14.85 13.00
C ARG A 51 -26.70 13.76 14.04
N ASN A 52 -27.89 13.79 14.65
CA ASN A 52 -28.39 12.69 15.46
C ASN A 52 -29.35 11.84 14.60
N LYS A 53 -28.99 10.57 14.37
CA LYS A 53 -29.81 9.66 13.53
C LYS A 53 -31.11 9.21 14.19
N GLU A 54 -31.14 9.16 15.54
CA GLU A 54 -32.34 8.76 16.27
C GLU A 54 -33.41 9.85 16.27
N THR A 55 -32.99 11.11 16.47
CA THR A 55 -33.92 12.25 16.53
C THR A 55 -34.05 12.99 15.20
N GLU A 56 -33.24 12.62 14.20
CA GLU A 56 -33.07 13.34 12.93
C GLU A 56 -32.67 14.82 13.08
N GLU A 57 -32.23 15.21 14.27
CA GLU A 57 -31.83 16.58 14.56
C GLU A 57 -30.47 16.88 13.93
N ILE A 58 -30.39 18.03 13.24
CA ILE A 58 -29.15 18.54 12.65
C ILE A 58 -28.81 19.86 13.33
N LYS A 59 -27.60 19.95 13.89
CA LYS A 59 -27.04 21.19 14.45
C LYS A 59 -25.81 21.58 13.65
N GLU A 60 -25.80 22.85 13.20
CA GLU A 60 -24.61 23.44 12.55
C GLU A 60 -24.06 24.57 13.43
N GLN A 61 -22.77 24.59 13.61
CA GLN A 61 -22.09 25.62 14.38
C GLN A 61 -20.70 25.88 13.83
N GLU A 62 -20.29 27.14 13.83
CA GLU A 62 -18.90 27.52 13.55
C GLU A 62 -18.09 27.42 14.85
N ILE A 63 -16.97 26.66 14.78
CA ILE A 63 -16.08 26.41 15.92
C ILE A 63 -14.73 27.05 15.63
N PHE A 64 -14.21 27.80 16.60
CA PHE A 64 -12.84 28.32 16.56
C PHE A 64 -11.87 27.17 16.87
N MET A 65 -10.97 26.90 15.91
CA MET A 65 -9.97 25.83 16.04
C MET A 65 -8.63 26.33 16.58
N GLY A 66 -8.32 27.61 16.39
CA GLY A 66 -7.07 28.22 16.83
C GLY A 66 -6.55 29.25 15.85
N ASP A 67 -5.49 29.92 16.23
CA ASP A 67 -4.80 30.85 15.35
C ASP A 67 -3.81 30.11 14.47
N PHE A 68 -3.96 30.22 13.15
CA PHE A 68 -3.12 29.55 12.17
C PHE A 68 -2.08 30.52 11.59
N PRO A 69 -0.77 30.21 11.65
CA PRO A 69 0.27 31.07 11.08
C PRO A 69 0.08 31.28 9.59
N ILE A 70 0.16 32.53 9.14
CA ILE A 70 0.04 32.89 7.74
C ILE A 70 1.44 33.10 7.14
N MET A 71 1.60 32.64 5.91
CA MET A 71 2.81 32.89 5.13
C MET A 71 2.83 34.36 4.66
N THR A 72 3.95 35.02 4.83
CA THR A 72 4.17 36.36 4.30
C THR A 72 4.34 36.32 2.77
N PRO A 73 4.21 37.46 2.08
CA PRO A 73 4.49 37.56 0.62
C PRO A 73 5.90 37.11 0.23
N SER A 74 6.88 37.21 1.15
CA SER A 74 8.25 36.74 0.95
C SER A 74 8.44 35.22 1.16
N GLY A 75 7.38 34.48 1.52
CA GLY A 75 7.44 33.02 1.75
C GLY A 75 7.96 32.65 3.14
N THR A 76 7.94 33.58 4.08
CA THR A 76 8.37 33.38 5.47
C THR A 76 7.17 33.29 6.42
N PHE A 77 7.43 32.94 7.66
CA PHE A 77 6.48 32.97 8.78
C PHE A 77 7.07 33.81 9.90
N VAL A 78 6.27 34.70 10.50
CA VAL A 78 6.68 35.43 11.70
C VAL A 78 6.10 34.74 12.92
N ILE A 79 6.96 34.10 13.70
CA ILE A 79 6.60 33.37 14.92
C ILE A 79 7.28 34.01 16.12
N ASN A 80 6.48 34.53 17.07
CA ASN A 80 6.99 35.23 18.25
C ASN A 80 8.00 36.33 17.86
N GLY A 81 7.67 37.14 16.88
CA GLY A 81 8.49 38.23 16.38
C GLY A 81 9.66 37.82 15.48
N ALA A 82 10.02 36.56 15.42
CA ALA A 82 11.12 36.06 14.61
C ALA A 82 10.62 35.59 13.23
N GLU A 83 11.23 36.08 12.18
CA GLU A 83 10.97 35.63 10.81
C GLU A 83 11.65 34.27 10.56
N ARG A 84 10.89 33.30 10.12
CA ARG A 84 11.33 31.91 9.94
C ARG A 84 10.88 31.35 8.59
N VAL A 85 11.65 30.42 8.07
CA VAL A 85 11.36 29.70 6.82
C VAL A 85 11.20 28.21 7.12
N ILE A 86 10.18 27.59 6.52
CA ILE A 86 10.06 26.15 6.53
C ILE A 86 10.87 25.58 5.35
N VAL A 87 11.96 24.89 5.67
CA VAL A 87 12.86 24.32 4.66
C VAL A 87 12.22 23.10 4.04
N SER A 88 12.14 23.07 2.71
CA SER A 88 11.68 21.88 1.97
C SER A 88 12.62 20.71 2.24
N GLN A 89 12.05 19.52 2.35
CA GLN A 89 12.78 18.29 2.63
C GLN A 89 12.76 17.36 1.42
N ILE A 90 13.88 16.70 1.15
CA ILE A 90 13.96 15.62 0.18
C ILE A 90 13.80 14.30 0.94
N VAL A 91 12.75 13.53 0.60
CA VAL A 91 12.42 12.26 1.22
C VAL A 91 12.30 11.18 0.17
N ARG A 92 12.36 9.91 0.58
CA ARG A 92 12.03 8.80 -0.34
C ARG A 92 10.57 8.88 -0.75
N SER A 93 10.30 8.65 -2.04
CA SER A 93 8.94 8.50 -2.53
C SER A 93 8.29 7.25 -1.95
N PRO A 94 6.97 7.23 -1.72
CA PRO A 94 6.27 5.99 -1.43
C PRO A 94 6.50 4.96 -2.53
N GLY A 95 6.67 3.70 -2.16
CA GLY A 95 6.95 2.63 -3.13
C GLY A 95 7.58 1.41 -2.48
N VAL A 96 7.88 0.41 -3.30
CA VAL A 96 8.62 -0.80 -2.91
C VAL A 96 10.02 -0.71 -3.49
N TYR A 97 11.03 -0.85 -2.64
CA TYR A 97 12.44 -0.71 -3.00
C TYR A 97 13.21 -1.96 -2.63
N TYR A 98 14.12 -2.35 -3.49
CA TYR A 98 14.95 -3.54 -3.32
C TYR A 98 16.42 -3.15 -3.27
N ASP A 99 17.15 -3.74 -2.33
CA ASP A 99 18.59 -3.59 -2.20
C ASP A 99 19.30 -4.94 -2.21
N LYS A 100 20.55 -4.91 -2.65
CA LYS A 100 21.45 -6.04 -2.62
C LYS A 100 22.68 -5.65 -1.83
N LYS A 101 23.00 -6.42 -0.79
CA LYS A 101 24.20 -6.24 0.04
C LYS A 101 25.12 -7.44 -0.20
N THR A 102 26.38 -7.18 -0.43
CA THR A 102 27.40 -8.22 -0.55
C THR A 102 28.34 -8.10 0.63
N ASP A 103 28.55 -9.18 1.34
CA ASP A 103 29.48 -9.22 2.45
C ASP A 103 30.94 -9.34 1.97
N LYS A 104 31.89 -9.35 2.92
CA LYS A 104 33.33 -9.50 2.61
C LYS A 104 33.67 -10.88 2.04
N ALA A 105 32.81 -11.86 2.21
CA ALA A 105 32.96 -13.22 1.69
C ALA A 105 32.21 -13.44 0.35
N TYR A 106 31.75 -12.33 -0.28
CA TYR A 106 30.98 -12.31 -1.52
C TYR A 106 29.61 -12.99 -1.45
N ASN A 107 29.06 -13.24 -0.26
CA ASN A 107 27.69 -13.69 -0.13
C ASN A 107 26.75 -12.50 -0.33
N SER A 108 25.74 -12.70 -1.16
CA SER A 108 24.73 -11.66 -1.43
C SER A 108 23.50 -11.90 -0.59
N THR A 109 23.08 -10.86 0.13
CA THR A 109 21.79 -10.80 0.82
C THR A 109 20.91 -9.75 0.15
N TYR A 110 19.62 -9.99 0.14
CA TYR A 110 18.66 -9.11 -0.48
C TYR A 110 17.72 -8.54 0.55
N GLY A 111 17.35 -7.29 0.37
CA GLY A 111 16.44 -6.58 1.23
C GLY A 111 15.33 -5.90 0.42
N THR A 112 14.20 -5.68 1.06
CA THR A 112 13.08 -4.91 0.51
C THR A 112 12.62 -3.91 1.56
N THR A 113 12.33 -2.70 1.15
CA THR A 113 11.70 -1.69 1.99
C THR A 113 10.43 -1.20 1.32
N VAL A 114 9.30 -1.43 1.95
CA VAL A 114 7.99 -0.92 1.55
C VAL A 114 7.74 0.37 2.31
N ILE A 115 7.67 1.49 1.58
CA ILE A 115 7.52 2.82 2.14
C ILE A 115 6.15 3.37 1.77
N PRO A 116 5.24 3.61 2.74
CA PRO A 116 4.00 4.32 2.51
C PRO A 116 4.23 5.84 2.44
N TYR A 117 3.25 6.58 1.98
CA TYR A 117 3.20 8.03 2.15
C TYR A 117 3.03 8.41 3.62
N HIS A 118 2.14 7.68 4.30
CA HIS A 118 1.89 7.77 5.73
C HIS A 118 1.59 6.36 6.26
N GLY A 119 2.21 5.96 7.37
CA GLY A 119 1.98 4.66 7.99
C GLY A 119 3.25 3.89 8.33
N ALA A 120 3.07 2.64 8.73
CA ALA A 120 4.14 1.74 9.14
C ALA A 120 5.01 1.29 7.95
N TRP A 121 6.31 1.29 8.11
CA TRP A 121 7.23 0.72 7.13
C TRP A 121 7.27 -0.80 7.28
N LEU A 122 7.37 -1.48 6.14
CA LEU A 122 7.52 -2.91 6.10
C LEU A 122 8.84 -3.26 5.41
N GLU A 123 9.69 -4.01 6.10
CA GLU A 123 10.99 -4.39 5.59
C GLU A 123 11.10 -5.91 5.56
N TYR A 124 11.62 -6.45 4.45
CA TYR A 124 11.97 -7.85 4.33
C TYR A 124 13.47 -7.98 4.10
N GLU A 125 14.10 -8.98 4.70
CA GLU A 125 15.51 -9.25 4.49
C GLU A 125 15.81 -10.74 4.59
N THR A 126 16.77 -11.21 3.80
CA THR A 126 17.36 -12.53 3.96
C THR A 126 18.61 -12.44 4.81
N ASP A 127 18.82 -13.37 5.71
CA ASP A 127 20.08 -13.48 6.46
C ASP A 127 21.09 -14.42 5.76
N LEU A 128 22.27 -14.55 6.33
CA LEU A 128 23.33 -15.42 5.80
C LEU A 128 22.99 -16.93 5.90
N ASN A 129 21.96 -17.29 6.64
CA ASN A 129 21.47 -18.67 6.78
C ASN A 129 20.23 -18.91 5.91
N ASP A 130 19.98 -18.06 4.93
CA ASP A 130 18.81 -18.11 4.07
C ASP A 130 17.45 -18.02 4.79
N ILE A 131 17.44 -17.43 6.00
CA ILE A 131 16.20 -17.18 6.73
C ILE A 131 15.61 -15.85 6.27
N PHE A 132 14.35 -15.91 5.91
CA PHE A 132 13.58 -14.77 5.45
C PHE A 132 12.91 -14.08 6.65
N ASN A 133 13.35 -12.88 6.97
CA ASN A 133 12.85 -12.09 8.08
C ASN A 133 12.01 -10.90 7.60
N CYS A 134 11.03 -10.53 8.40
CA CYS A 134 10.21 -9.35 8.24
C CYS A 134 10.40 -8.42 9.45
N ARG A 135 10.31 -7.10 9.24
CA ARG A 135 10.21 -6.08 10.27
C ARG A 135 9.05 -5.14 9.96
N ILE A 136 8.30 -4.82 10.99
CA ILE A 136 7.24 -3.81 10.93
C ILE A 136 7.76 -2.58 11.69
N ASP A 137 7.90 -1.46 11.00
CA ASP A 137 8.64 -0.28 11.47
C ASP A 137 10.07 -0.66 11.90
N LYS A 138 10.55 -0.11 12.98
CA LYS A 138 11.89 -0.40 13.54
C LYS A 138 11.90 -1.53 14.57
N ASN A 139 10.84 -2.35 14.61
CA ASN A 139 10.71 -3.42 15.58
C ASN A 139 11.67 -4.59 15.32
N ARG A 140 11.66 -5.56 16.24
CA ARG A 140 12.49 -6.77 16.12
C ARG A 140 12.12 -7.59 14.90
N LYS A 141 13.10 -8.28 14.33
CA LYS A 141 12.89 -9.25 13.25
C LYS A 141 11.94 -10.36 13.68
N LEU A 142 11.09 -10.76 12.76
CA LEU A 142 10.20 -11.92 12.88
C LEU A 142 10.26 -12.73 11.59
N PRO A 143 10.03 -14.05 11.62
CA PRO A 143 9.99 -14.85 10.41
C PRO A 143 8.93 -14.32 9.45
N VAL A 144 9.24 -14.23 8.16
CA VAL A 144 8.26 -13.76 7.17
C VAL A 144 7.04 -14.68 7.10
N THR A 145 7.19 -15.96 7.43
CA THR A 145 6.10 -16.95 7.46
C THR A 145 5.02 -16.61 8.48
N TRP A 146 5.37 -16.02 9.64
CA TRP A 146 4.38 -15.50 10.58
C TRP A 146 3.56 -14.37 9.95
N PHE A 147 4.25 -13.48 9.26
CA PHE A 147 3.58 -12.36 8.58
C PHE A 147 2.67 -12.87 7.46
N ILE A 148 3.12 -13.83 6.65
CA ILE A 148 2.33 -14.47 5.60
C ILE A 148 1.08 -15.14 6.21
N LYS A 149 1.20 -15.92 7.26
CA LYS A 149 0.06 -16.58 7.94
C LYS A 149 -0.90 -15.57 8.53
N ALA A 150 -0.39 -14.54 9.22
CA ALA A 150 -1.22 -13.53 9.85
C ALA A 150 -2.01 -12.70 8.84
N MET A 151 -1.36 -12.27 7.75
CA MET A 151 -1.95 -11.40 6.74
C MET A 151 -2.69 -12.19 5.65
N GLY A 152 -2.33 -13.44 5.48
CA GLY A 152 -2.81 -14.32 4.43
C GLY A 152 -4.25 -14.78 4.57
N ALA A 153 -4.80 -14.91 5.73
CA ALA A 153 -6.09 -15.52 6.02
C ALA A 153 -7.12 -14.50 6.52
N TYR A 154 -7.37 -13.45 5.77
CA TYR A 154 -8.31 -12.43 6.21
C TYR A 154 -9.77 -12.80 5.90
N LYS A 155 -10.72 -12.44 6.77
CA LYS A 155 -12.14 -12.89 6.69
C LYS A 155 -12.84 -12.45 5.42
N ALA A 156 -13.62 -13.37 4.85
CA ALA A 156 -14.43 -13.16 3.63
C ALA A 156 -15.48 -12.02 3.73
N ASP A 157 -15.78 -11.55 4.94
CA ASP A 157 -16.81 -10.55 5.21
C ASP A 157 -16.31 -9.10 5.15
N ASN A 158 -15.02 -8.87 4.95
CA ASN A 158 -14.48 -7.53 4.85
C ASN A 158 -14.10 -7.22 3.39
N PRO A 159 -14.67 -6.20 2.76
CA PRO A 159 -14.37 -5.86 1.36
C PRO A 159 -12.91 -5.44 1.11
N ASN A 160 -12.13 -5.19 2.16
CA ASN A 160 -10.69 -4.97 2.07
C ASN A 160 -9.87 -6.26 2.06
N THR A 161 -10.51 -7.42 2.16
CA THR A 161 -9.85 -8.70 2.23
C THR A 161 -9.75 -9.34 0.87
N TRP A 162 -8.63 -9.87 0.66
CA TRP A 162 -8.15 -10.80 -0.34
C TRP A 162 -9.13 -11.57 -1.19
N LEU A 163 -9.25 -11.08 -2.28
CA LEU A 163 -9.44 -11.86 -3.44
C LEU A 163 -8.09 -11.82 -4.15
N SER A 164 -7.18 -12.59 -3.60
CA SER A 164 -5.87 -12.76 -4.23
C SER A 164 -6.05 -13.35 -5.61
N CYS A 165 -5.32 -12.86 -6.57
CA CYS A 165 -5.19 -13.54 -7.86
C CYS A 165 -4.37 -14.84 -7.75
N ILE A 166 -4.03 -15.27 -6.54
CA ILE A 166 -3.38 -16.54 -6.26
C ILE A 166 -4.48 -17.52 -5.86
N PRO A 167 -4.91 -18.44 -6.76
CA PRO A 167 -6.12 -19.26 -6.58
C PRO A 167 -6.14 -20.07 -5.29
N ASP A 168 -4.97 -20.52 -4.83
CA ASP A 168 -4.85 -21.47 -3.73
C ASP A 168 -4.97 -20.81 -2.34
N MET A 169 -5.00 -19.48 -2.29
CA MET A 169 -5.10 -18.75 -1.03
C MET A 169 -6.51 -18.20 -0.74
N THR A 170 -7.50 -18.53 -1.53
CA THR A 170 -8.87 -18.02 -1.41
C THR A 170 -9.66 -18.62 -0.23
N THR A 171 -9.17 -19.71 0.37
CA THR A 171 -9.89 -20.43 1.45
C THR A 171 -9.72 -19.82 2.84
N GLY A 172 -8.92 -18.77 2.99
CA GLY A 172 -8.71 -18.08 4.26
C GLY A 172 -7.85 -18.82 5.29
N VAL A 173 -7.38 -20.03 4.98
CA VAL A 173 -6.43 -20.78 5.82
C VAL A 173 -5.11 -20.90 5.08
N VAL A 174 -4.03 -20.42 5.67
CA VAL A 174 -2.70 -20.49 5.07
C VAL A 174 -1.88 -21.57 5.78
N THR A 175 -1.77 -22.72 5.14
CA THR A 175 -0.95 -23.83 5.63
C THR A 175 0.51 -23.70 5.17
N ASN A 176 1.40 -24.44 5.82
CA ASN A 176 2.81 -24.49 5.42
C ASN A 176 2.99 -25.02 3.99
N GLU A 177 2.16 -26.00 3.60
CA GLU A 177 2.15 -26.60 2.28
C GLU A 177 1.74 -25.58 1.22
N GLN A 178 0.67 -24.81 1.47
CA GLN A 178 0.23 -23.75 0.59
C GLN A 178 1.28 -22.65 0.44
N ILE A 179 1.97 -22.25 1.52
CA ILE A 179 3.08 -21.27 1.43
C ILE A 179 4.19 -21.82 0.53
N LYS A 180 4.59 -23.10 0.69
CA LYS A 180 5.59 -23.73 -0.17
C LYS A 180 5.18 -23.74 -1.63
N GLU A 181 3.92 -24.08 -1.92
CA GLU A 181 3.38 -24.13 -3.26
C GLU A 181 3.31 -22.75 -3.92
N VAL A 182 2.84 -21.73 -3.20
CA VAL A 182 2.74 -20.35 -3.70
C VAL A 182 4.11 -19.80 -4.09
N PHE A 183 5.14 -20.06 -3.28
CA PHE A 183 6.50 -19.59 -3.54
C PHE A 183 7.39 -20.62 -4.25
N ASP A 184 6.77 -21.62 -4.91
CA ASP A 184 7.45 -22.65 -5.74
C ASP A 184 8.60 -23.36 -4.99
N ASN A 185 8.39 -23.66 -3.71
CA ASN A 185 9.37 -24.29 -2.84
C ASN A 185 10.72 -23.53 -2.77
N ASP A 186 10.71 -22.18 -2.84
CA ASP A 186 11.93 -21.38 -2.67
C ASP A 186 12.68 -21.81 -1.40
N ALA A 187 13.97 -22.09 -1.55
CA ALA A 187 14.79 -22.67 -0.48
C ALA A 187 14.79 -21.82 0.80
N ARG A 188 14.70 -20.49 0.68
CA ARG A 188 14.67 -19.55 1.81
C ARG A 188 13.34 -19.58 2.53
N ILE A 189 12.24 -19.70 1.80
CA ILE A 189 10.90 -19.87 2.38
C ILE A 189 10.83 -21.21 3.11
N VAL A 190 11.32 -22.30 2.50
CA VAL A 190 11.37 -23.64 3.13
C VAL A 190 12.22 -23.60 4.39
N ALA A 191 13.44 -23.04 4.32
CA ALA A 191 14.35 -22.92 5.48
C ALA A 191 13.73 -22.07 6.61
N THR A 192 12.92 -21.06 6.26
CA THR A 192 12.21 -20.24 7.24
C THR A 192 11.05 -21.02 7.88
N LEU A 193 10.30 -21.79 7.10
CA LEU A 193 9.22 -22.67 7.60
C LEU A 193 9.74 -23.76 8.53
N ASP A 194 10.92 -24.31 8.26
CA ASP A 194 11.56 -25.33 9.13
C ASP A 194 11.94 -24.78 10.52
N LYS A 195 12.11 -23.47 10.63
CA LYS A 195 12.37 -22.78 11.92
C LYS A 195 11.10 -22.11 12.49
N ASP A 196 10.00 -22.15 11.76
CA ASP A 196 8.75 -21.55 12.19
C ASP A 196 8.11 -22.38 13.34
N THR A 197 7.74 -21.67 14.39
CA THR A 197 7.06 -22.25 15.56
C THR A 197 5.55 -22.12 15.54
N CYS A 198 5.01 -21.33 14.58
CA CYS A 198 3.58 -21.08 14.48
C CYS A 198 2.97 -21.98 13.40
N ASN A 199 1.95 -22.74 13.78
CA ASN A 199 1.23 -23.64 12.86
C ASN A 199 -0.10 -23.08 12.36
N SER A 200 -0.61 -22.03 13.00
CA SER A 200 -1.88 -21.40 12.64
C SER A 200 -1.75 -19.88 12.51
N ARG A 201 -2.79 -19.27 11.95
CA ARG A 201 -2.94 -17.82 11.84
C ARG A 201 -3.01 -17.17 13.23
N GLU A 202 -3.77 -17.76 14.13
CA GLU A 202 -3.99 -17.25 15.49
C GLU A 202 -2.68 -17.22 16.27
N GLU A 203 -1.87 -18.27 16.17
CA GLU A 203 -0.55 -18.33 16.80
C GLU A 203 0.36 -17.24 16.21
N ALA A 204 0.38 -17.08 14.89
CA ALA A 204 1.18 -16.05 14.21
C ALA A 204 0.77 -14.64 14.62
N LEU A 205 -0.54 -14.34 14.70
CA LEU A 205 -1.07 -13.06 15.18
C LEU A 205 -0.59 -12.74 16.59
N VAL A 206 -0.72 -13.69 17.51
CA VAL A 206 -0.32 -13.55 18.92
C VAL A 206 1.18 -13.31 19.05
N GLU A 207 2.00 -14.07 18.31
CA GLU A 207 3.46 -13.90 18.35
C GLU A 207 3.92 -12.56 17.74
N ILE A 208 3.30 -12.10 16.67
CA ILE A 208 3.55 -10.77 16.10
C ILE A 208 3.18 -9.69 17.12
N TYR A 209 2.02 -9.81 17.78
CA TYR A 209 1.59 -8.85 18.80
C TYR A 209 2.59 -8.75 19.95
N ARG A 210 3.07 -9.89 20.47
CA ARG A 210 4.11 -9.93 21.52
C ARG A 210 5.40 -9.21 21.13
N LYS A 211 5.76 -9.26 19.84
CA LYS A 211 6.94 -8.55 19.32
C LYS A 211 6.72 -7.06 19.17
N LEU A 212 5.51 -6.65 18.77
CA LEU A 212 5.14 -5.25 18.56
C LEU A 212 4.83 -4.53 19.88
N ARG A 213 4.17 -5.22 20.83
CA ARG A 213 3.78 -4.68 22.14
C ARG A 213 4.23 -5.59 23.28
N PRO A 214 5.52 -5.58 23.61
CA PRO A 214 6.04 -6.37 24.74
C PRO A 214 5.44 -5.84 26.06
N GLY A 215 4.84 -6.74 26.84
CA GLY A 215 4.23 -6.43 28.14
C GLY A 215 2.72 -6.43 28.16
N ASP A 216 2.05 -6.31 27.03
CA ASP A 216 0.59 -6.43 26.96
C ASP A 216 0.18 -7.91 26.77
N PRO A 217 -0.88 -8.39 27.44
CA PRO A 217 -1.39 -9.73 27.23
C PRO A 217 -2.00 -9.86 25.82
N PRO A 218 -1.48 -10.74 24.95
CA PRO A 218 -2.00 -10.88 23.60
C PRO A 218 -3.30 -11.67 23.57
N THR A 219 -4.28 -11.18 22.83
CA THR A 219 -5.46 -11.94 22.41
C THR A 219 -5.50 -11.95 20.88
N VAL A 220 -6.17 -12.91 20.27
CA VAL A 220 -6.30 -12.98 18.81
C VAL A 220 -6.98 -11.72 18.29
N GLU A 221 -8.07 -11.29 18.93
CA GLU A 221 -8.84 -10.11 18.56
C GLU A 221 -8.02 -8.81 18.65
N SER A 222 -7.29 -8.60 19.76
CA SER A 222 -6.43 -7.41 19.89
C SER A 222 -5.28 -7.40 18.90
N SER A 223 -4.76 -8.57 18.57
CA SER A 223 -3.68 -8.73 17.58
C SER A 223 -4.16 -8.44 16.18
N GLU A 224 -5.34 -8.90 15.83
CA GLU A 224 -6.01 -8.63 14.55
C GLU A 224 -6.28 -7.15 14.39
N THR A 225 -6.94 -6.52 15.38
CA THR A 225 -7.21 -5.08 15.40
C THR A 225 -5.93 -4.24 15.27
N LEU A 226 -4.83 -4.67 15.89
CA LEU A 226 -3.55 -3.97 15.77
C LEU A 226 -3.01 -4.01 14.34
N LEU A 227 -2.98 -5.18 13.71
CA LEU A 227 -2.47 -5.34 12.34
C LEU A 227 -3.37 -4.66 11.31
N GLU A 228 -4.69 -4.73 11.49
CA GLU A 228 -5.66 -3.99 10.69
C GLU A 228 -5.39 -2.49 10.75
N GLY A 229 -5.25 -1.95 11.96
CA GLY A 229 -4.96 -0.54 12.16
C GLY A 229 -3.61 -0.10 11.59
N LEU A 230 -2.62 -1.02 11.48
CA LEU A 230 -1.32 -0.71 10.93
C LEU A 230 -1.28 -0.66 9.39
N PHE A 231 -2.06 -1.52 8.70
CA PHE A 231 -1.93 -1.69 7.26
C PHE A 231 -3.21 -1.40 6.44
N TYR A 232 -4.40 -1.56 7.04
CA TYR A 232 -5.68 -1.45 6.33
C TYR A 232 -6.54 -0.25 6.73
N ASP A 233 -6.25 0.39 7.87
CA ASP A 233 -6.94 1.61 8.27
C ASP A 233 -6.48 2.79 7.40
N ARG A 234 -7.36 3.28 6.53
CA ARG A 234 -7.11 4.42 5.63
C ARG A 234 -6.69 5.70 6.36
N ARG A 235 -7.02 5.85 7.64
CA ARG A 235 -6.62 6.99 8.45
C ARG A 235 -5.17 6.90 8.90
N ARG A 236 -4.63 5.69 9.02
CA ARG A 236 -3.30 5.41 9.55
C ARG A 236 -2.30 4.99 8.47
N TYR A 237 -2.78 4.41 7.38
CA TYR A 237 -1.93 3.91 6.30
C TYR A 237 -2.40 4.42 4.94
N ASP A 238 -1.54 5.13 4.25
CA ASP A 238 -1.78 5.69 2.92
C ASP A 238 -0.51 5.58 2.07
N ILE A 239 -0.61 5.03 0.87
CA ILE A 239 0.50 4.98 -0.10
C ILE A 239 0.42 6.11 -1.12
N SER A 240 -0.65 6.87 -1.16
CA SER A 240 -1.00 7.87 -2.19
C SER A 240 -1.10 7.29 -3.61
N ASN A 241 -1.59 8.08 -4.56
CA ASN A 241 -1.66 7.66 -5.97
C ASN A 241 -0.26 7.42 -6.56
N VAL A 242 0.73 8.25 -6.18
CA VAL A 242 2.13 8.07 -6.63
C VAL A 242 2.71 6.74 -6.12
N GLY A 243 2.43 6.40 -4.86
CA GLY A 243 2.83 5.12 -4.29
C GLY A 243 2.15 3.97 -5.02
N ARG A 244 0.83 4.01 -5.23
CA ARG A 244 0.09 2.97 -5.97
C ARG A 244 0.66 2.76 -7.37
N TYR A 245 0.93 3.83 -8.11
CA TYR A 245 1.59 3.74 -9.41
C TYR A 245 2.96 3.03 -9.33
N LYS A 246 3.79 3.39 -8.34
CA LYS A 246 5.11 2.77 -8.17
C LYS A 246 5.04 1.30 -7.75
N PHE A 247 4.08 0.93 -6.87
CA PHE A 247 3.81 -0.46 -6.52
C PHE A 247 3.44 -1.26 -7.77
N ASN A 248 2.46 -0.79 -8.53
CA ASN A 248 2.00 -1.47 -9.73
C ASN A 248 3.12 -1.61 -10.78
N LYS A 249 3.91 -0.55 -10.99
CA LYS A 249 5.04 -0.57 -11.92
C LYS A 249 6.13 -1.56 -11.50
N LYS A 250 6.45 -1.63 -10.20
CA LYS A 250 7.53 -2.48 -9.69
C LYS A 250 7.10 -3.94 -9.55
N LEU A 251 5.90 -4.19 -9.02
CA LEU A 251 5.40 -5.52 -8.72
C LEU A 251 4.71 -6.21 -9.90
N GLY A 252 4.31 -5.46 -10.92
CA GLY A 252 3.73 -6.03 -12.14
C GLY A 252 4.71 -6.88 -12.93
N LEU A 253 4.19 -7.78 -13.78
CA LEU A 253 5.00 -8.70 -14.58
C LEU A 253 5.80 -8.02 -15.68
N ARG A 254 5.23 -6.98 -16.30
CA ARG A 254 5.77 -6.32 -17.51
C ARG A 254 7.28 -6.05 -17.49
N GLY A 255 7.79 -5.52 -16.36
CA GLY A 255 9.21 -5.16 -16.20
C GLY A 255 10.11 -6.30 -15.72
N ARG A 256 9.54 -7.47 -15.40
CA ARG A 256 10.24 -8.57 -14.75
C ARG A 256 10.50 -9.75 -15.66
N ILE A 257 9.60 -10.02 -16.59
CA ILE A 257 9.61 -11.24 -17.42
C ILE A 257 10.32 -11.06 -18.77
N ALA A 258 10.53 -9.83 -19.21
CA ALA A 258 11.21 -9.54 -20.47
C ALA A 258 12.66 -10.05 -20.45
N GLY A 259 13.08 -10.72 -21.54
CA GLY A 259 14.41 -11.30 -21.69
C GLY A 259 14.55 -12.73 -21.20
N PHE A 260 13.53 -13.30 -20.57
CA PHE A 260 13.53 -14.68 -20.09
C PHE A 260 12.70 -15.60 -21.00
N ALA A 261 13.00 -16.89 -21.00
CA ALA A 261 12.19 -17.91 -21.64
C ALA A 261 11.09 -18.39 -20.69
N LEU A 262 9.92 -18.73 -21.23
CA LEU A 262 8.83 -19.33 -20.47
C LEU A 262 9.13 -20.81 -20.18
N ALA A 263 8.97 -21.25 -18.95
CA ALA A 263 9.05 -22.66 -18.56
C ALA A 263 7.73 -23.41 -18.80
N ALA A 264 6.61 -22.68 -18.82
CA ALA A 264 5.26 -23.23 -19.06
C ALA A 264 4.48 -22.32 -20.01
N PRO A 265 3.48 -22.84 -20.73
CA PRO A 265 2.63 -22.02 -21.57
C PRO A 265 1.80 -21.05 -20.71
N VAL A 266 1.51 -19.89 -21.28
CA VAL A 266 0.71 -18.83 -20.65
C VAL A 266 -0.63 -18.74 -21.33
N ALA A 267 -1.72 -18.81 -20.56
CA ALA A 267 -3.09 -18.68 -21.04
C ALA A 267 -3.68 -17.32 -20.64
N ASP A 268 -4.56 -16.79 -21.49
CA ASP A 268 -5.38 -15.64 -21.18
C ASP A 268 -6.35 -16.00 -20.04
N PRO A 269 -6.37 -15.23 -18.94
CA PRO A 269 -7.21 -15.55 -17.78
C PRO A 269 -8.72 -15.38 -18.04
N MET A 270 -9.12 -14.70 -19.13
CA MET A 270 -10.53 -14.50 -19.51
C MET A 270 -11.04 -15.56 -20.49
N THR A 271 -10.24 -15.90 -21.50
CA THR A 271 -10.64 -16.81 -22.57
C THR A 271 -10.12 -18.24 -22.39
N GLY A 272 -9.04 -18.41 -21.62
CA GLY A 272 -8.35 -19.69 -21.47
C GLY A 272 -7.48 -20.06 -22.69
N GLU A 273 -7.41 -19.21 -23.71
CA GLU A 273 -6.57 -19.44 -24.89
C GLU A 273 -5.09 -19.27 -24.56
N ILE A 274 -4.25 -20.12 -25.14
CA ILE A 274 -2.78 -20.00 -24.95
C ILE A 274 -2.29 -18.80 -25.77
N ILE A 275 -1.75 -17.81 -25.06
CA ILE A 275 -1.18 -16.59 -25.66
C ILE A 275 0.33 -16.65 -25.84
N ALA A 276 1.03 -17.51 -25.08
CA ALA A 276 2.46 -17.72 -25.25
C ALA A 276 2.82 -19.17 -24.93
N GLU A 277 3.74 -19.76 -25.71
CA GLU A 277 4.14 -21.16 -25.57
C GLU A 277 5.35 -21.32 -24.63
N ALA A 278 5.50 -22.52 -24.07
CA ALA A 278 6.70 -22.88 -23.31
C ALA A 278 7.95 -22.82 -24.22
N GLY A 279 9.05 -22.27 -23.69
CA GLY A 279 10.30 -22.07 -24.43
C GLY A 279 10.36 -20.77 -25.22
N GLU A 280 9.27 -20.01 -25.33
CA GLU A 280 9.26 -18.68 -25.94
C GLU A 280 10.11 -17.71 -25.11
N VAL A 281 11.09 -17.04 -25.75
CA VAL A 281 11.85 -15.95 -25.11
C VAL A 281 11.09 -14.65 -25.27
N LEU A 282 10.73 -14.04 -24.14
CA LEU A 282 9.87 -12.89 -24.13
C LEU A 282 10.62 -11.60 -24.49
N THR A 283 10.22 -10.95 -25.58
CA THR A 283 10.62 -9.56 -25.85
C THR A 283 9.89 -8.61 -24.89
N ARG A 284 10.28 -7.34 -24.91
CA ARG A 284 9.63 -6.32 -24.07
C ARG A 284 8.17 -6.10 -24.48
N GLU A 285 7.91 -6.09 -25.78
CA GLU A 285 6.56 -5.97 -26.35
C GLU A 285 5.71 -7.18 -25.96
N ARG A 286 6.29 -8.38 -26.04
CA ARG A 286 5.58 -9.61 -25.69
C ARG A 286 5.25 -9.71 -24.22
N ALA A 287 6.17 -9.27 -23.35
CA ALA A 287 5.94 -9.16 -21.91
C ALA A 287 4.83 -8.14 -21.58
N GLU A 288 4.72 -7.07 -22.37
CA GLU A 288 3.66 -6.08 -22.25
C GLU A 288 2.30 -6.67 -22.64
N GLU A 289 2.20 -7.35 -23.78
CA GLU A 289 0.98 -8.04 -24.24
C GLU A 289 0.47 -9.04 -23.20
N ILE A 290 1.36 -9.87 -22.63
CA ILE A 290 1.01 -10.83 -21.57
C ILE A 290 0.45 -10.11 -20.31
N ALA A 291 1.09 -9.02 -19.90
CA ALA A 291 0.64 -8.26 -18.75
C ALA A 291 -0.70 -7.54 -19.02
N GLU A 292 -0.91 -7.02 -20.24
CA GLU A 292 -2.15 -6.36 -20.66
C GLU A 292 -3.33 -7.33 -20.76
N ALA A 293 -3.08 -8.58 -21.16
CA ALA A 293 -4.09 -9.64 -21.10
C ALA A 293 -4.55 -10.00 -19.68
N GLY A 294 -3.93 -9.37 -18.65
CA GLY A 294 -4.31 -9.57 -17.25
C GLY A 294 -3.71 -10.81 -16.60
N VAL A 295 -2.70 -11.41 -17.24
CA VAL A 295 -1.92 -12.49 -16.66
C VAL A 295 -1.17 -11.96 -15.45
N ASN A 296 -1.28 -12.66 -14.32
CA ASN A 296 -0.60 -12.27 -13.08
C ASN A 296 0.47 -13.27 -12.63
N ASP A 297 0.54 -14.42 -13.23
CA ASP A 297 1.41 -15.54 -12.83
C ASP A 297 2.03 -16.21 -14.05
N VAL A 298 3.34 -16.37 -14.06
CA VAL A 298 4.10 -17.04 -15.12
C VAL A 298 5.26 -17.84 -14.54
N TYR A 299 5.68 -18.86 -15.25
CA TYR A 299 6.88 -19.65 -14.93
C TYR A 299 7.98 -19.33 -15.94
N LEU A 300 9.12 -18.86 -15.43
CA LEU A 300 10.31 -18.55 -16.23
C LEU A 300 11.36 -19.64 -16.11
N ASP A 301 12.01 -19.96 -17.21
CA ASP A 301 13.19 -20.82 -17.20
C ASP A 301 14.45 -19.98 -16.95
N VAL A 302 15.11 -20.25 -15.85
CA VAL A 302 16.38 -19.64 -15.49
C VAL A 302 17.41 -20.75 -15.21
N ASP A 303 18.36 -20.92 -16.11
CA ASP A 303 19.41 -21.95 -16.02
C ASP A 303 18.84 -23.37 -15.82
N GLY A 304 17.74 -23.69 -16.50
CA GLY A 304 17.06 -24.99 -16.41
C GLY A 304 16.21 -25.18 -15.15
N LYS A 305 15.97 -24.13 -14.39
CA LYS A 305 15.03 -24.12 -13.26
C LYS A 305 13.80 -23.33 -13.62
N SER A 306 12.65 -23.90 -13.34
CA SER A 306 11.38 -23.19 -13.42
C SER A 306 11.22 -22.30 -12.20
N ILE A 307 11.04 -21.00 -12.39
CA ILE A 307 10.86 -20.01 -11.33
C ILE A 307 9.50 -19.34 -11.50
N ARG A 308 8.68 -19.44 -10.47
CA ARG A 308 7.36 -18.80 -10.45
C ARG A 308 7.48 -17.30 -10.19
N VAL A 309 6.94 -16.50 -11.10
CA VAL A 309 6.91 -15.04 -11.04
C VAL A 309 5.47 -14.57 -11.06
N PHE A 310 5.02 -13.92 -10.00
CA PHE A 310 3.68 -13.36 -9.97
C PHE A 310 3.67 -11.89 -9.54
N GLY A 311 2.68 -11.16 -10.02
CA GLY A 311 2.46 -9.76 -9.76
C GLY A 311 1.45 -9.51 -8.64
N ASN A 312 1.01 -8.25 -8.52
CA ASN A 312 0.04 -7.83 -7.51
C ASN A 312 -1.42 -7.76 -8.01
N GLY A 313 -1.73 -8.43 -9.13
CA GLY A 313 -3.09 -8.58 -9.64
C GLY A 313 -3.78 -7.29 -10.13
N MET A 314 -3.01 -6.26 -10.39
CA MET A 314 -3.53 -5.01 -10.94
C MET A 314 -3.55 -5.07 -12.46
N VAL A 315 -4.69 -4.73 -13.07
CA VAL A 315 -4.94 -4.83 -14.51
C VAL A 315 -5.39 -3.48 -15.09
N ASP A 316 -5.20 -3.30 -16.40
CA ASP A 316 -5.76 -2.15 -17.11
C ASP A 316 -7.23 -2.44 -17.43
N MET A 317 -8.14 -1.62 -16.90
CA MET A 317 -9.58 -1.77 -17.11
C MET A 317 -9.98 -1.72 -18.58
N LYS A 318 -9.22 -1.02 -19.43
CA LYS A 318 -9.52 -0.88 -20.88
C LYS A 318 -9.62 -2.21 -21.62
N HIS A 319 -8.92 -3.24 -21.16
CA HIS A 319 -8.96 -4.57 -21.78
C HIS A 319 -10.16 -5.42 -21.36
N TYR A 320 -10.96 -4.93 -20.39
CA TYR A 320 -12.07 -5.69 -19.81
C TYR A 320 -13.44 -5.09 -20.09
N VAL A 321 -13.51 -3.77 -20.32
CA VAL A 321 -14.77 -3.05 -20.52
C VAL A 321 -14.84 -2.45 -21.93
N ASP A 322 -16.07 -2.24 -22.43
CA ASP A 322 -16.36 -1.70 -23.76
C ASP A 322 -16.50 -0.17 -23.81
N PHE A 323 -16.32 0.50 -22.67
CA PHE A 323 -16.36 1.96 -22.54
C PHE A 323 -15.01 2.52 -22.08
N ASP A 324 -14.79 3.83 -22.23
CA ASP A 324 -13.54 4.46 -21.78
C ASP A 324 -13.55 4.63 -20.23
N PRO A 325 -12.65 3.96 -19.48
CA PRO A 325 -12.54 4.14 -18.03
C PRO A 325 -12.29 5.57 -17.58
N ALA A 326 -11.74 6.43 -18.45
CA ALA A 326 -11.50 7.83 -18.15
C ALA A 326 -12.81 8.63 -17.94
N GLU A 327 -13.94 8.17 -18.50
CA GLU A 327 -15.27 8.75 -18.24
C GLU A 327 -15.65 8.64 -16.76
N LEU A 328 -15.23 7.56 -16.10
CA LEU A 328 -15.44 7.31 -14.67
C LEU A 328 -14.29 7.85 -13.78
N GLY A 329 -13.36 8.61 -14.37
CA GLY A 329 -12.19 9.14 -13.66
C GLY A 329 -11.09 8.12 -13.38
N VAL A 330 -11.17 6.89 -13.90
CA VAL A 330 -10.17 5.83 -13.74
C VAL A 330 -9.05 6.04 -14.76
N LYS A 331 -7.85 6.29 -14.24
CA LYS A 331 -6.63 6.45 -15.06
C LYS A 331 -5.51 5.49 -14.67
N GLU A 332 -5.72 4.74 -13.62
CA GLU A 332 -4.74 3.87 -12.98
C GLU A 332 -5.16 2.41 -13.17
N LEU A 333 -4.21 1.49 -12.97
CA LEU A 333 -4.53 0.07 -12.93
C LEU A 333 -5.46 -0.23 -11.75
N VAL A 334 -6.38 -1.16 -11.94
CA VAL A 334 -7.39 -1.57 -10.98
C VAL A 334 -7.19 -3.01 -10.53
N ARG A 335 -7.75 -3.39 -9.38
CA ARG A 335 -7.74 -4.78 -8.91
C ARG A 335 -8.54 -5.66 -9.84
N GLY A 336 -7.87 -6.55 -10.57
CA GLY A 336 -8.50 -7.41 -11.57
C GLY A 336 -9.55 -8.36 -10.99
N VAL A 337 -9.38 -8.80 -9.75
CA VAL A 337 -10.34 -9.67 -9.08
C VAL A 337 -11.65 -8.94 -8.77
N ILE A 338 -11.56 -7.73 -8.22
CA ILE A 338 -12.75 -6.91 -7.94
C ILE A 338 -13.47 -6.55 -9.23
N LEU A 339 -12.70 -6.15 -10.26
CA LEU A 339 -13.28 -5.83 -11.57
C LEU A 339 -14.07 -7.01 -12.14
N ARG A 340 -13.48 -8.22 -12.16
CA ARG A 340 -14.16 -9.43 -12.63
C ARG A 340 -15.42 -9.74 -11.84
N GLN A 341 -15.41 -9.62 -10.53
CA GLN A 341 -16.60 -9.82 -9.69
C GLN A 341 -17.72 -8.83 -10.02
N LEU A 342 -17.38 -7.56 -10.26
CA LEU A 342 -18.38 -6.57 -10.68
C LEU A 342 -18.95 -6.92 -12.06
N MET A 343 -18.10 -7.36 -12.99
CA MET A 343 -18.54 -7.80 -14.33
C MET A 343 -19.40 -9.07 -14.33
N GLU A 344 -19.23 -9.97 -13.36
CA GLU A 344 -20.08 -11.15 -13.18
C GLU A 344 -21.47 -10.80 -12.64
N GLN A 345 -21.58 -9.68 -11.90
CA GLN A 345 -22.82 -9.27 -11.24
C GLN A 345 -23.61 -8.19 -12.01
N TYR A 346 -22.93 -7.36 -12.79
CA TYR A 346 -23.50 -6.19 -13.43
C TYR A 346 -23.08 -6.09 -14.88
N GLU A 347 -23.95 -5.52 -15.73
CA GLU A 347 -23.72 -5.26 -17.15
C GLU A 347 -24.14 -3.84 -17.54
N GLY A 348 -23.54 -3.29 -18.60
CA GLY A 348 -23.90 -2.00 -19.18
C GLY A 348 -23.79 -0.81 -18.21
N ASP A 349 -24.84 0.00 -18.11
CA ASP A 349 -24.81 1.20 -17.23
C ASP A 349 -24.80 0.83 -15.74
N ALA A 350 -25.39 -0.28 -15.34
CA ALA A 350 -25.32 -0.77 -13.97
C ALA A 350 -23.89 -1.16 -13.56
N LEU A 351 -23.08 -1.64 -14.49
CA LEU A 351 -21.65 -1.89 -14.26
C LEU A 351 -20.89 -0.58 -14.05
N LYS A 352 -21.18 0.48 -14.80
CA LYS A 352 -20.56 1.80 -14.60
C LYS A 352 -20.86 2.36 -13.22
N GLU A 353 -22.11 2.32 -12.78
CA GLU A 353 -22.52 2.75 -11.43
C GLU A 353 -21.82 1.91 -10.35
N ALA A 354 -21.77 0.60 -10.51
CA ALA A 354 -21.10 -0.29 -9.57
C ALA A 354 -19.58 -0.02 -9.50
N ILE A 355 -18.93 0.30 -10.61
CA ILE A 355 -17.51 0.69 -10.64
C ILE A 355 -17.31 2.01 -9.91
N GLU A 356 -18.14 3.04 -10.14
CA GLU A 356 -18.05 4.34 -9.45
C GLU A 356 -18.21 4.19 -7.94
N GLU A 357 -19.15 3.39 -7.48
CA GLU A 357 -19.37 3.11 -6.05
C GLU A 357 -18.21 2.37 -5.40
N ASN A 358 -17.49 1.54 -6.16
CA ASN A 358 -16.40 0.69 -5.68
C ASN A 358 -15.00 1.18 -6.09
N LEU A 359 -14.83 2.43 -6.50
CA LEU A 359 -13.52 2.97 -6.91
C LEU A 359 -12.44 2.81 -5.85
N ASP A 360 -12.79 2.96 -4.59
CA ASP A 360 -11.88 2.81 -3.46
C ASP A 360 -11.40 1.36 -3.25
N LEU A 361 -12.19 0.37 -3.66
CA LEU A 361 -11.80 -1.05 -3.64
C LEU A 361 -10.99 -1.43 -4.88
N LEU A 362 -11.33 -0.84 -6.02
CA LEU A 362 -10.62 -1.04 -7.29
C LEU A 362 -9.23 -0.41 -7.28
N ILE A 363 -9.09 0.79 -6.69
CA ILE A 363 -7.82 1.53 -6.61
C ILE A 363 -7.51 1.81 -5.14
N PRO A 364 -7.10 0.80 -4.36
CA PRO A 364 -6.85 0.97 -2.93
C PRO A 364 -5.65 1.90 -2.68
N LYS A 365 -5.82 2.87 -1.78
CA LYS A 365 -4.76 3.78 -1.31
C LYS A 365 -3.95 3.22 -0.14
N HIS A 366 -4.30 2.04 0.33
CA HIS A 366 -3.56 1.27 1.32
C HIS A 366 -2.87 0.07 0.67
N ILE A 367 -1.93 -0.54 1.36
CA ILE A 367 -1.30 -1.78 0.91
C ILE A 367 -2.33 -2.92 0.95
N ILE A 368 -2.32 -3.76 -0.06
CA ILE A 368 -3.14 -4.97 -0.12
C ILE A 368 -2.28 -6.22 0.06
N ALA A 369 -2.90 -7.34 0.39
CA ALA A 369 -2.20 -8.60 0.56
C ALA A 369 -1.43 -9.01 -0.69
N ASP A 370 -2.01 -8.79 -1.88
CA ASP A 370 -1.36 -9.06 -3.16
C ASP A 370 -0.05 -8.27 -3.33
N ASP A 371 0.00 -7.00 -2.87
CA ASP A 371 1.24 -6.22 -2.87
C ASP A 371 2.30 -6.85 -1.96
N MET A 372 1.89 -7.33 -0.77
CA MET A 372 2.80 -7.97 0.19
C MET A 372 3.39 -9.25 -0.37
N PHE A 373 2.54 -10.13 -0.92
CA PHE A 373 2.99 -11.40 -1.52
C PHE A 373 3.84 -11.19 -2.77
N ALA A 374 3.41 -10.29 -3.66
CA ALA A 374 4.20 -9.95 -4.84
C ALA A 374 5.56 -9.34 -4.47
N SER A 375 5.63 -8.55 -3.39
CA SER A 375 6.90 -7.98 -2.93
C SER A 375 7.84 -9.05 -2.37
N ILE A 376 7.32 -10.07 -1.68
CA ILE A 376 8.10 -11.22 -1.20
C ILE A 376 8.56 -12.06 -2.40
N ASN A 377 7.67 -12.35 -3.35
CA ASN A 377 8.03 -13.07 -4.58
C ASN A 377 9.11 -12.34 -5.37
N TYR A 378 9.01 -11.02 -5.52
CA TYR A 378 10.05 -10.24 -6.18
C TYR A 378 11.42 -10.42 -5.50
N LEU A 379 11.47 -10.41 -4.17
CA LEU A 379 12.71 -10.63 -3.43
C LEU A 379 13.25 -12.05 -3.64
N CYS A 380 12.38 -13.07 -3.73
CA CYS A 380 12.76 -14.42 -4.11
C CYS A 380 13.37 -14.44 -5.52
N CYS A 381 12.74 -13.78 -6.46
CA CYS A 381 13.16 -13.72 -7.86
C CYS A 381 14.52 -13.03 -8.06
N LEU A 382 14.85 -12.00 -7.26
CA LEU A 382 16.13 -11.29 -7.33
C LEU A 382 17.36 -12.21 -7.18
N ALA A 383 17.27 -13.26 -6.37
CA ALA A 383 18.36 -14.21 -6.20
C ALA A 383 18.62 -15.06 -7.47
N HIS A 384 17.63 -15.14 -8.35
CA HIS A 384 17.70 -15.81 -9.65
C HIS A 384 17.98 -14.84 -10.80
N GLY A 385 18.28 -13.57 -10.49
CA GLY A 385 18.54 -12.55 -11.50
C GLY A 385 17.28 -11.99 -12.19
N ILE A 386 16.08 -12.32 -11.69
CA ILE A 386 14.82 -11.78 -12.20
C ILE A 386 14.49 -10.51 -11.42
N GLY A 387 14.42 -9.38 -12.12
CA GLY A 387 14.26 -8.05 -11.53
C GLY A 387 15.60 -7.39 -11.23
N GLU A 388 15.54 -6.15 -10.73
CA GLU A 388 16.72 -5.32 -10.44
C GLU A 388 16.60 -4.63 -9.09
N PRO A 389 17.73 -4.50 -8.35
CA PRO A 389 17.80 -3.63 -7.18
C PRO A 389 17.55 -2.17 -7.56
N ASP A 390 17.07 -1.37 -6.62
CA ASP A 390 16.78 0.04 -6.84
C ASP A 390 17.95 0.92 -6.41
N ASP A 391 18.24 1.95 -7.21
CA ASP A 391 19.10 3.04 -6.80
C ASP A 391 18.32 4.02 -5.93
N ILE A 392 18.68 4.07 -4.65
CA ILE A 392 18.04 4.92 -3.64
C ILE A 392 18.28 6.42 -3.94
N ASP A 393 19.41 6.75 -4.56
CA ASP A 393 19.82 8.13 -4.81
C ASP A 393 19.26 8.68 -6.12
N HIS A 394 18.70 7.83 -6.96
CA HIS A 394 18.03 8.27 -8.18
C HIS A 394 16.87 9.23 -7.86
N LEU A 395 16.83 10.39 -8.54
CA LEU A 395 15.82 11.43 -8.29
C LEU A 395 14.37 10.96 -8.53
N GLY A 396 14.15 9.95 -9.37
CA GLY A 396 12.86 9.30 -9.52
C GLY A 396 12.36 8.57 -8.25
N ASN A 397 13.26 8.24 -7.32
CA ASN A 397 12.98 7.57 -6.06
C ASN A 397 12.94 8.54 -4.86
N ARG A 398 13.16 9.81 -5.12
CA ARG A 398 13.10 10.88 -4.13
C ARG A 398 12.04 11.90 -4.53
N ARG A 399 11.38 12.49 -3.54
CA ARG A 399 10.42 13.55 -3.73
C ARG A 399 10.70 14.73 -2.81
N VAL A 400 10.23 15.89 -3.20
CA VAL A 400 10.32 17.10 -2.38
C VAL A 400 9.05 17.18 -1.52
N ARG A 401 9.23 17.32 -0.22
CA ARG A 401 8.19 17.63 0.76
C ARG A 401 8.27 19.12 1.05
N SER A 402 7.30 19.88 0.56
CA SER A 402 7.26 21.34 0.68
C SER A 402 6.44 21.81 1.89
N VAL A 403 6.40 23.11 2.07
CA VAL A 403 5.70 23.81 3.17
C VAL A 403 4.28 23.30 3.41
N GLY A 404 3.45 23.17 2.36
CA GLY A 404 2.06 22.78 2.51
C GLY A 404 1.90 21.40 3.13
N GLU A 405 2.68 20.43 2.67
CA GLU A 405 2.66 19.07 3.20
C GLU A 405 3.18 18.99 4.65
N LEU A 406 4.24 19.75 4.96
CA LEU A 406 4.81 19.78 6.30
C LEU A 406 3.82 20.37 7.33
N LEU A 407 3.12 21.45 6.95
CA LEU A 407 2.07 22.04 7.77
C LEU A 407 0.85 21.12 7.92
N GLN A 408 0.40 20.49 6.81
CA GLN A 408 -0.71 19.54 6.83
C GLN A 408 -0.44 18.37 7.78
N ASN A 409 0.77 17.79 7.72
CA ASN A 409 1.14 16.66 8.59
C ASN A 409 1.18 17.06 10.07
N GLN A 410 1.53 18.31 10.37
CA GLN A 410 1.55 18.81 11.75
C GLN A 410 0.13 19.15 12.26
N PHE A 411 -0.75 19.59 11.35
CA PHE A 411 -2.14 19.92 11.68
C PHE A 411 -3.02 18.67 11.84
N ARG A 412 -2.75 17.61 11.10
CA ARG A 412 -3.48 16.32 11.12
C ARG A 412 -3.25 15.55 12.43
#